data_076c338d6ac2a382ce1d9b3b6ec68a50
#
_entry.id   076c338d6ac2a382ce1d9b3b6ec68a50
#
_cell.length_a   1.000
_cell.length_b   1.000
_cell.length_c   1.000
_cell.angle_alpha   90.00
_cell.angle_beta   90.00
_cell.angle_gamma   90.00
#
_symmetry.space_group_name_H-M   'P 1'
#
loop_
_entity.id
_entity.type
_entity.pdbx_description
1 polymer ?
#
loop_
_entity_poly.entity_id
_entity_poly.type
_entity_poly.pdbx_seq_one_letter_code
_entity_poly.pdbx_strand_id
1 'polypeptide(L)'
;PEYLWRTFSPDQLDMNFKNPAVLIRFIKIMINLVNHGVTIFRLDAIAYLWKESGTKCINLKETHEITKLFRLICNLLNVESIIVTETNLPEKENISYFGNSDEANWIYNFSLPPLLIYSFLFENSSHLNSWNKKLPQTKKGNSYLNFIASHDGIGMRPVEGIINKNNKDKFLKRLK
;
A
#
# COMPACT_ATOMS: atom_id res chain seq x y z
N PRO A 1 -26.43 10.07 -19.01
CA PRO A 1 -25.09 10.61 -18.74
C PRO A 1 -24.13 9.48 -18.43
N GLU A 2 -22.93 9.53 -19.03
CA GLU A 2 -21.85 8.62 -18.71
C GLU A 2 -21.01 9.21 -17.57
N TYR A 3 -20.63 8.39 -16.60
CA TYR A 3 -19.83 8.79 -15.45
C TYR A 3 -18.49 8.09 -15.48
N LEU A 4 -17.40 8.83 -15.19
CA LEU A 4 -16.07 8.32 -15.06
C LEU A 4 -15.68 8.32 -13.58
N TRP A 5 -15.10 7.22 -13.11
CA TRP A 5 -14.63 7.12 -11.73
C TRP A 5 -13.30 7.85 -11.56
N ARG A 6 -13.18 8.64 -10.49
CA ARG A 6 -11.96 9.35 -10.11
C ARG A 6 -11.81 9.29 -8.59
N THR A 7 -10.77 8.67 -8.10
CA THR A 7 -10.54 8.52 -6.66
C THR A 7 -9.77 9.71 -6.08
N PHE A 8 -8.74 10.18 -6.77
CA PHE A 8 -7.78 11.15 -6.21
C PHE A 8 -8.00 12.57 -6.72
N SER A 9 -7.95 12.79 -8.02
CA SER A 9 -8.07 14.14 -8.59
C SER A 9 -8.92 14.14 -9.86
N PRO A 10 -9.42 15.33 -10.29
CA PRO A 10 -10.28 15.46 -11.47
C PRO A 10 -9.66 14.99 -12.77
N ASP A 11 -8.35 15.00 -12.89
CA ASP A 11 -7.56 14.64 -14.07
C ASP A 11 -7.00 13.21 -14.03
N GLN A 12 -7.20 12.47 -12.93
CA GLN A 12 -6.78 11.08 -12.76
C GLN A 12 -7.97 10.13 -12.86
N LEU A 13 -8.17 9.52 -14.03
CA LEU A 13 -9.22 8.52 -14.24
C LEU A 13 -8.77 7.16 -13.73
N ASP A 14 -9.65 6.51 -12.96
CA ASP A 14 -9.43 5.15 -12.51
C ASP A 14 -9.76 4.16 -13.63
N MET A 15 -8.88 3.20 -13.85
CA MET A 15 -9.09 2.16 -14.85
C MET A 15 -10.15 1.15 -14.40
N ASN A 16 -11.00 0.73 -15.32
CA ASN A 16 -12.03 -0.27 -15.03
C ASN A 16 -11.45 -1.69 -15.11
N PHE A 17 -10.94 -2.21 -14.01
CA PHE A 17 -10.38 -3.57 -13.93
C PHE A 17 -11.43 -4.69 -14.00
N LYS A 18 -12.73 -4.38 -13.98
CA LYS A 18 -13.78 -5.34 -14.34
C LYS A 18 -13.74 -5.70 -15.84
N ASN A 19 -13.15 -4.83 -16.66
CA ASN A 19 -12.92 -5.12 -18.07
C ASN A 19 -11.64 -5.96 -18.24
N PRO A 20 -11.75 -7.23 -18.69
CA PRO A 20 -10.56 -8.08 -18.86
C PRO A 20 -9.52 -7.50 -19.81
N ALA A 21 -9.93 -6.69 -20.79
CA ALA A 21 -8.98 -6.04 -21.71
C ALA A 21 -8.04 -5.06 -20.99
N VAL A 22 -8.52 -4.39 -19.94
CA VAL A 22 -7.69 -3.53 -19.09
C VAL A 22 -6.65 -4.36 -18.37
N LEU A 23 -7.06 -5.43 -17.69
CA LEU A 23 -6.16 -6.32 -16.96
C LEU A 23 -5.10 -6.94 -17.90
N ILE A 24 -5.52 -7.45 -19.06
CA ILE A 24 -4.60 -8.00 -20.08
C ILE A 24 -3.60 -6.92 -20.55
N ARG A 25 -4.03 -5.67 -20.68
CA ARG A 25 -3.13 -4.58 -21.06
C ARG A 25 -2.07 -4.32 -20.00
N PHE A 26 -2.45 -4.32 -18.72
CA PHE A 26 -1.50 -4.17 -17.60
C PHE A 26 -0.51 -5.34 -17.53
N ILE A 27 -0.97 -6.56 -17.73
CA ILE A 27 -0.11 -7.75 -17.81
C ILE A 27 0.93 -7.58 -18.94
N LYS A 28 0.50 -7.15 -20.13
CA LYS A 28 1.41 -6.90 -21.26
C LYS A 28 2.43 -5.82 -20.94
N ILE A 29 2.03 -4.76 -20.23
CA ILE A 29 2.94 -3.70 -19.76
C ILE A 29 3.98 -4.30 -18.80
N MET A 30 3.57 -5.11 -17.82
CA MET A 30 4.50 -5.76 -16.89
C MET A 30 5.50 -6.66 -17.63
N ILE A 31 5.03 -7.51 -18.55
CA ILE A 31 5.90 -8.38 -19.36
C ILE A 31 6.90 -7.53 -20.17
N ASN A 32 6.44 -6.45 -20.78
CA ASN A 32 7.31 -5.56 -21.53
C ASN A 32 8.39 -4.94 -20.63
N LEU A 33 8.03 -4.50 -19.44
CA LEU A 33 8.98 -3.93 -18.47
C LEU A 33 10.00 -4.98 -18.00
N VAL A 34 9.56 -6.21 -17.74
CA VAL A 34 10.47 -7.34 -17.42
C VAL A 34 11.47 -7.56 -18.55
N ASN A 35 11.02 -7.57 -19.82
CA ASN A 35 11.89 -7.75 -20.96
C ASN A 35 12.93 -6.61 -21.13
N HIS A 36 12.67 -5.45 -20.51
CA HIS A 36 13.63 -4.33 -20.43
C HIS A 36 14.45 -4.33 -19.12
N GLY A 37 14.41 -5.41 -18.35
CA GLY A 37 15.24 -5.60 -17.16
C GLY A 37 14.65 -5.01 -15.87
N VAL A 38 13.36 -4.61 -15.86
CA VAL A 38 12.70 -4.18 -14.61
C VAL A 38 12.44 -5.37 -13.72
N THR A 39 12.93 -5.32 -12.49
CA THR A 39 12.78 -6.38 -11.48
C THR A 39 11.97 -5.94 -10.25
N ILE A 40 11.74 -4.65 -10.05
CA ILE A 40 10.94 -4.14 -8.92
C ILE A 40 9.74 -3.38 -9.46
N PHE A 41 8.55 -3.81 -9.06
CA PHE A 41 7.27 -3.20 -9.44
C PHE A 41 6.61 -2.58 -8.22
N ARG A 42 6.49 -1.25 -8.20
CA ARG A 42 5.67 -0.55 -7.22
C ARG A 42 4.24 -0.43 -7.75
N LEU A 43 3.32 -1.07 -7.07
CA LEU A 43 1.89 -0.97 -7.35
C LEU A 43 1.31 0.24 -6.60
N ASP A 44 1.19 1.33 -7.32
CA ASP A 44 0.72 2.61 -6.80
C ASP A 44 -0.75 2.55 -6.43
N ALA A 45 -1.09 3.03 -5.23
CA ALA A 45 -2.46 3.12 -4.71
C ALA A 45 -3.30 1.86 -4.94
N ILE A 46 -2.67 0.68 -4.91
CA ILE A 46 -3.29 -0.61 -5.30
C ILE A 46 -4.58 -0.89 -4.55
N ALA A 47 -4.74 -0.43 -3.31
CA ALA A 47 -5.94 -0.65 -2.52
C ALA A 47 -7.23 -0.12 -3.18
N TYR A 48 -7.10 0.82 -4.09
CA TYR A 48 -8.22 1.45 -4.80
C TYR A 48 -8.46 0.87 -6.19
N LEU A 49 -7.82 -0.23 -6.55
CA LEU A 49 -7.83 -0.77 -7.92
C LEU A 49 -9.24 -1.22 -8.35
N TRP A 50 -9.95 -1.98 -7.52
CA TRP A 50 -11.27 -2.51 -7.88
C TRP A 50 -12.39 -1.55 -7.45
N LYS A 51 -13.37 -1.38 -8.35
CA LYS A 51 -14.55 -0.54 -8.12
C LYS A 51 -15.80 -1.39 -8.12
N GLU A 52 -16.58 -1.32 -7.02
CA GLU A 52 -17.85 -2.01 -6.89
C GLU A 52 -18.89 -1.08 -6.28
N SER A 53 -19.98 -0.87 -7.00
CA SER A 53 -21.09 -0.01 -6.52
C SER A 53 -21.65 -0.55 -5.19
N GLY A 54 -21.94 0.36 -4.26
CA GLY A 54 -22.43 0.00 -2.93
C GLY A 54 -21.32 -0.40 -1.93
N THR A 55 -20.05 -0.42 -2.35
CA THR A 55 -18.91 -0.66 -1.46
C THR A 55 -18.11 0.63 -1.23
N LYS A 56 -17.10 0.55 -0.36
CA LYS A 56 -16.12 1.65 -0.17
C LYS A 56 -15.11 1.76 -1.32
N CYS A 57 -15.06 0.82 -2.25
CA CYS A 57 -14.06 0.70 -3.33
C CYS A 57 -12.62 0.78 -2.83
N ILE A 58 -12.35 0.24 -1.65
CA ILE A 58 -11.02 0.22 -1.02
C ILE A 58 -10.81 -1.18 -0.45
N ASN A 59 -9.65 -1.75 -0.71
CA ASN A 59 -9.19 -3.01 -0.13
C ASN A 59 -10.18 -4.17 -0.35
N LEU A 60 -10.77 -4.23 -1.54
CA LEU A 60 -11.72 -5.28 -1.90
C LEU A 60 -11.00 -6.59 -2.24
N LYS A 61 -11.71 -7.70 -2.10
CA LYS A 61 -11.18 -9.04 -2.38
C LYS A 61 -10.57 -9.14 -3.79
N GLU A 62 -11.22 -8.57 -4.78
CA GLU A 62 -10.80 -8.59 -6.17
C GLU A 62 -9.45 -7.86 -6.37
N THR A 63 -9.18 -6.83 -5.58
CA THR A 63 -7.88 -6.15 -5.56
C THR A 63 -6.76 -7.11 -5.12
N HIS A 64 -6.99 -7.88 -4.08
CA HIS A 64 -6.06 -8.90 -3.60
C HIS A 64 -5.84 -10.00 -4.66
N GLU A 65 -6.91 -10.49 -5.30
CA GLU A 65 -6.79 -11.51 -6.36
C GLU A 65 -5.97 -11.00 -7.57
N ILE A 66 -6.12 -9.73 -7.95
CA ILE A 66 -5.32 -9.13 -9.02
C ILE A 66 -3.86 -8.97 -8.58
N THR A 67 -3.62 -8.61 -7.32
CA THR A 67 -2.25 -8.52 -6.76
C THR A 67 -1.56 -9.88 -6.78
N LYS A 68 -2.26 -10.95 -6.42
CA LYS A 68 -1.78 -12.35 -6.55
C LYS A 68 -1.47 -12.72 -7.98
N LEU A 69 -2.35 -12.32 -8.91
CA LEU A 69 -2.12 -12.59 -10.34
C LEU A 69 -0.85 -11.91 -10.83
N PHE A 70 -0.59 -10.65 -10.47
CA PHE A 70 0.65 -9.97 -10.82
C PHE A 70 1.87 -10.68 -10.24
N ARG A 71 1.79 -11.14 -8.98
CA ARG A 71 2.84 -11.93 -8.36
C ARG A 71 3.08 -13.25 -9.11
N LEU A 72 2.01 -13.96 -9.46
CA LEU A 72 2.10 -15.23 -10.21
C LEU A 72 2.77 -15.01 -11.58
N ILE A 73 2.42 -13.93 -12.28
CA ILE A 73 3.03 -13.61 -13.59
C ILE A 73 4.54 -13.38 -13.43
N CYS A 74 4.97 -12.61 -12.43
CA CYS A 74 6.38 -12.41 -12.15
C CYS A 74 7.10 -13.75 -11.89
N ASN A 75 6.49 -14.63 -11.11
CA ASN A 75 7.06 -15.95 -10.82
C ASN A 75 7.15 -16.83 -12.09
N LEU A 76 6.14 -16.80 -12.96
CA LEU A 76 6.13 -17.59 -14.21
C LEU A 76 7.16 -17.09 -15.23
N LEU A 77 7.50 -15.82 -15.20
CA LEU A 77 8.53 -15.25 -16.06
C LEU A 77 9.96 -15.60 -15.60
N ASN A 78 10.11 -16.35 -14.51
CA ASN A 78 11.39 -16.78 -13.94
C ASN A 78 12.36 -15.61 -13.62
N VAL A 79 11.81 -14.43 -13.33
CA VAL A 79 12.59 -13.26 -12.95
C VAL A 79 12.50 -13.10 -11.44
N GLU A 80 13.61 -12.92 -10.77
CA GLU A 80 13.63 -12.51 -9.36
C GLU A 80 13.02 -11.12 -9.22
N SER A 81 11.69 -11.07 -9.26
CA SER A 81 10.95 -9.81 -9.20
C SER A 81 10.41 -9.56 -7.81
N ILE A 82 10.40 -8.28 -7.44
CA ILE A 82 9.83 -7.79 -6.18
C ILE A 82 8.58 -6.96 -6.50
N ILE A 83 7.46 -7.36 -5.93
CA ILE A 83 6.24 -6.54 -5.93
C ILE A 83 6.20 -5.76 -4.61
N VAL A 84 6.08 -4.44 -4.73
CA VAL A 84 5.93 -3.51 -3.61
C VAL A 84 4.54 -2.89 -3.70
N THR A 85 3.70 -3.06 -2.68
CA THR A 85 2.39 -2.41 -2.64
C THR A 85 2.45 -1.10 -1.87
N GLU A 86 1.90 -0.05 -2.48
CA GLU A 86 1.70 1.24 -1.85
C GLU A 86 0.25 1.33 -1.38
N THR A 87 0.05 1.17 -0.06
CA THR A 87 -1.26 1.12 0.59
C THR A 87 -1.25 1.94 1.88
N ASN A 88 -1.57 3.24 1.75
CA ASN A 88 -1.66 4.14 2.90
C ASN A 88 -2.98 3.92 3.68
N LEU A 89 -3.09 2.78 4.31
CA LEU A 89 -4.25 2.26 5.03
C LEU A 89 -3.91 2.00 6.51
N PRO A 90 -4.90 1.75 7.38
CA PRO A 90 -4.67 1.22 8.70
C PRO A 90 -3.78 -0.03 8.65
N GLU A 91 -2.89 -0.18 9.65
CA GLU A 91 -1.83 -1.20 9.64
C GLU A 91 -2.31 -2.62 9.29
N LYS A 92 -3.44 -3.06 9.88
CA LYS A 92 -4.00 -4.38 9.61
C LYS A 92 -4.35 -4.60 8.13
N GLU A 93 -4.92 -3.59 7.49
CA GLU A 93 -5.28 -3.63 6.08
C GLU A 93 -4.03 -3.58 5.19
N ASN A 94 -3.03 -2.78 5.55
CA ASN A 94 -1.75 -2.73 4.83
C ASN A 94 -1.02 -4.08 4.90
N ILE A 95 -0.95 -4.70 6.07
CA ILE A 95 -0.31 -6.02 6.27
C ILE A 95 -1.01 -7.13 5.49
N SER A 96 -2.32 -7.01 5.22
CA SER A 96 -3.06 -8.03 4.46
C SER A 96 -2.51 -8.23 3.04
N TYR A 97 -1.80 -7.25 2.47
CA TYR A 97 -1.15 -7.36 1.17
C TYR A 97 0.07 -8.29 1.12
N PHE A 98 0.50 -8.84 2.22
CA PHE A 98 1.39 -10.00 2.18
C PHE A 98 0.65 -11.29 1.75
N GLY A 99 -0.67 -11.35 1.92
CA GLY A 99 -1.45 -12.55 1.68
C GLY A 99 -0.92 -13.75 2.48
N ASN A 100 -0.82 -14.88 1.82
CA ASN A 100 -0.10 -16.07 2.31
C ASN A 100 1.35 -16.11 1.80
N SER A 101 1.99 -14.98 1.57
CA SER A 101 3.24 -14.76 0.84
C SER A 101 3.09 -14.95 -0.68
N ASP A 102 1.87 -14.73 -1.17
CA ASP A 102 1.46 -14.89 -2.57
C ASP A 102 1.01 -13.57 -3.23
N GLU A 103 1.06 -12.45 -2.47
CA GLU A 103 0.76 -11.10 -2.97
C GLU A 103 2.05 -10.26 -3.04
N ALA A 104 2.15 -9.17 -2.27
CA ALA A 104 3.35 -8.33 -2.26
C ALA A 104 4.54 -9.06 -1.61
N ASN A 105 5.73 -8.80 -2.15
CA ASN A 105 6.99 -9.13 -1.46
C ASN A 105 7.25 -8.12 -0.36
N TRP A 106 7.08 -6.83 -0.69
CA TRP A 106 7.31 -5.73 0.23
C TRP A 106 6.04 -4.87 0.33
N ILE A 107 5.78 -4.38 1.53
CA ILE A 107 4.76 -3.37 1.78
C ILE A 107 5.40 -2.14 2.39
N TYR A 108 4.93 -0.95 2.04
CA TYR A 108 5.35 0.28 2.67
C TYR A 108 4.98 0.29 4.15
N ASN A 109 5.93 0.61 5.02
CA ASN A 109 5.69 0.73 6.45
C ASN A 109 5.18 2.13 6.80
N PHE A 110 3.95 2.44 6.41
CA PHE A 110 3.35 3.76 6.58
C PHE A 110 3.14 4.18 8.04
N SER A 111 3.12 3.24 8.99
CA SER A 111 3.02 3.57 10.42
C SER A 111 4.31 4.17 10.99
N LEU A 112 5.46 3.82 10.40
CA LEU A 112 6.78 4.22 10.92
C LEU A 112 7.02 5.75 10.87
N PRO A 113 6.82 6.47 9.75
CA PRO A 113 7.12 7.89 9.66
C PRO A 113 6.40 8.74 10.71
N PRO A 114 5.06 8.68 10.87
CA PRO A 114 4.38 9.50 11.87
C PRO A 114 4.75 9.12 13.30
N LEU A 115 5.06 7.85 13.59
CA LEU A 115 5.50 7.41 14.92
C LEU A 115 6.91 7.93 15.25
N LEU A 116 7.82 7.95 14.27
CA LEU A 116 9.14 8.54 14.43
C LEU A 116 9.06 10.03 14.71
N ILE A 117 8.32 10.79 13.89
CA ILE A 117 8.18 12.24 14.08
C ILE A 117 7.52 12.55 15.42
N TYR A 118 6.47 11.80 15.79
CA TYR A 118 5.85 11.93 17.11
C TYR A 118 6.89 11.76 18.22
N SER A 119 7.73 10.72 18.12
CA SER A 119 8.73 10.41 19.12
C SER A 119 9.75 11.54 19.29
N PHE A 120 10.20 12.13 18.19
CA PHE A 120 11.12 13.28 18.22
C PHE A 120 10.46 14.54 18.78
N LEU A 121 9.26 14.89 18.31
CA LEU A 121 8.58 16.13 18.72
C LEU A 121 8.16 16.13 20.19
N PHE A 122 7.84 14.97 20.74
CA PHE A 122 7.38 14.83 22.12
C PHE A 122 8.42 14.21 23.06
N GLU A 123 9.64 13.95 22.57
CA GLU A 123 10.71 13.27 23.31
C GLU A 123 10.21 11.98 24.00
N ASN A 124 9.30 11.29 23.31
CA ASN A 124 8.59 10.13 23.85
C ASN A 124 8.38 9.05 22.79
N SER A 125 9.15 7.97 22.90
CA SER A 125 9.09 6.81 22.01
C SER A 125 8.11 5.71 22.43
N SER A 126 7.26 5.93 23.43
CA SER A 126 6.37 4.89 23.98
C SER A 126 5.43 4.28 22.92
N HIS A 127 4.83 5.12 22.07
CA HIS A 127 3.97 4.66 20.98
C HIS A 127 4.77 3.85 19.94
N LEU A 128 5.92 4.35 19.53
CA LEU A 128 6.83 3.67 18.59
C LEU A 128 7.27 2.31 19.13
N ASN A 129 7.73 2.25 20.38
CA ASN A 129 8.20 1.03 21.01
C ASN A 129 7.06 0.01 21.19
N SER A 130 5.88 0.47 21.63
CA SER A 130 4.71 -0.40 21.80
C SER A 130 4.23 -0.97 20.47
N TRP A 131 4.23 -0.16 19.41
CA TRP A 131 3.88 -0.58 18.07
C TRP A 131 4.91 -1.57 17.51
N ASN A 132 6.20 -1.26 17.59
CA ASN A 132 7.26 -2.13 17.07
C ASN A 132 7.27 -3.53 17.71
N LYS A 133 6.95 -3.63 19.01
CA LYS A 133 6.80 -4.92 19.70
C LYS A 133 5.63 -5.76 19.18
N LYS A 134 4.61 -5.13 18.60
CA LYS A 134 3.40 -5.80 18.08
C LYS A 134 3.46 -6.03 16.58
N LEU A 135 4.40 -5.39 15.89
CA LEU A 135 4.53 -5.54 14.44
C LEU A 135 4.81 -7.00 14.09
N PRO A 136 3.98 -7.63 13.25
CA PRO A 136 4.17 -9.03 12.89
C PRO A 136 5.52 -9.27 12.22
N GLN A 137 6.17 -10.37 12.57
CA GLN A 137 7.35 -10.80 11.85
C GLN A 137 6.97 -11.24 10.43
N THR A 138 7.79 -10.85 9.46
CA THR A 138 7.59 -11.23 8.08
C THR A 138 8.03 -12.67 7.82
N LYS A 139 7.35 -13.36 6.91
CA LYS A 139 7.79 -14.65 6.40
C LYS A 139 8.93 -14.48 5.41
N LYS A 140 9.66 -15.57 5.13
CA LYS A 140 10.71 -15.58 4.10
C LYS A 140 10.17 -15.07 2.77
N GLY A 141 10.86 -14.11 2.17
CA GLY A 141 10.46 -13.46 0.91
C GLY A 141 9.55 -12.25 1.07
N ASN A 142 9.12 -11.93 2.30
CA ASN A 142 8.37 -10.72 2.63
C ASN A 142 9.19 -9.74 3.46
N SER A 143 8.98 -8.45 3.30
CA SER A 143 9.65 -7.41 4.09
C SER A 143 8.81 -6.13 4.18
N TYR A 144 9.05 -5.37 5.25
CA TYR A 144 8.58 -3.99 5.36
C TYR A 144 9.57 -3.06 4.66
N LEU A 145 9.06 -2.22 3.76
CA LEU A 145 9.83 -1.12 3.18
C LEU A 145 9.75 0.08 4.13
N ASN A 146 10.80 0.24 4.95
CA ASN A 146 10.90 1.36 5.89
C ASN A 146 11.31 2.63 5.17
N PHE A 147 10.68 3.73 5.51
CA PHE A 147 10.98 5.06 4.97
C PHE A 147 10.64 6.12 6.03
N ILE A 148 11.10 7.35 5.83
CA ILE A 148 10.87 8.47 6.75
C ILE A 148 9.82 9.43 6.19
N ALA A 149 9.87 9.66 4.88
CA ALA A 149 8.96 10.54 4.16
C ALA A 149 8.85 10.10 2.71
N SER A 150 7.78 10.51 2.04
CA SER A 150 7.61 10.36 0.60
C SER A 150 7.21 11.69 -0.04
N HIS A 151 7.11 11.74 -1.38
CA HIS A 151 6.61 12.91 -2.11
C HIS A 151 5.16 13.27 -1.74
N ASP A 152 4.36 12.31 -1.25
CA ASP A 152 2.98 12.53 -0.79
C ASP A 152 2.90 13.04 0.66
N GLY A 153 4.05 13.27 1.31
CA GLY A 153 4.10 13.65 2.72
C GLY A 153 3.92 12.47 3.67
N ILE A 154 3.32 12.72 4.82
CA ILE A 154 3.16 11.74 5.90
C ILE A 154 1.68 11.57 6.23
N GLY A 155 1.15 10.38 5.95
CA GLY A 155 -0.23 10.03 6.24
C GLY A 155 -0.48 9.75 7.72
N MET A 156 -1.68 10.11 8.22
CA MET A 156 -2.09 9.86 9.60
C MET A 156 -3.06 8.68 9.76
N ARG A 157 -3.53 8.07 8.66
CA ARG A 157 -4.37 6.87 8.70
C ARG A 157 -3.66 5.64 9.25
N PRO A 158 -2.39 5.39 8.91
CA PRO A 158 -1.66 4.21 9.40
C PRO A 158 -1.46 4.16 10.92
N VAL A 159 -1.60 5.27 11.62
CA VAL A 159 -1.48 5.33 13.09
C VAL A 159 -2.84 5.36 13.80
N GLU A 160 -3.94 5.17 13.09
CA GLU A 160 -5.26 4.99 13.68
C GLU A 160 -5.28 3.72 14.54
N GLY A 161 -5.73 3.88 15.79
CA GLY A 161 -5.67 2.81 16.79
C GLY A 161 -4.32 2.64 17.50
N ILE A 162 -3.23 3.27 17.01
CA ILE A 162 -1.91 3.29 17.66
C ILE A 162 -1.76 4.53 18.52
N ILE A 163 -2.08 5.71 17.97
CA ILE A 163 -2.10 6.98 18.69
C ILE A 163 -3.56 7.33 18.99
N ASN A 164 -3.89 7.62 20.25
CA ASN A 164 -5.24 8.05 20.61
C ASN A 164 -5.57 9.44 20.04
N LYS A 165 -6.86 9.76 19.95
CA LYS A 165 -7.35 11.01 19.33
C LYS A 165 -6.71 12.27 19.94
N ASN A 166 -6.63 12.34 21.28
CA ASN A 166 -6.07 13.50 21.98
C ASN A 166 -4.59 13.72 21.61
N ASN A 167 -3.79 12.66 21.59
CA ASN A 167 -2.38 12.72 21.20
C ASN A 167 -2.22 13.03 19.71
N LYS A 168 -3.10 12.51 18.84
CA LYS A 168 -3.12 12.86 17.43
C LYS A 168 -3.43 14.33 17.21
N ASP A 169 -4.39 14.90 17.93
CA ASP A 169 -4.73 16.34 17.83
C ASP A 169 -3.58 17.23 18.31
N LYS A 170 -2.92 16.87 19.42
CA LYS A 170 -1.70 17.55 19.90
C LYS A 170 -0.57 17.48 18.88
N PHE A 171 -0.39 16.31 18.26
CA PHE A 171 0.63 16.08 17.24
C PHE A 171 0.39 17.00 16.02
N LEU A 172 -0.83 17.02 15.49
CA LEU A 172 -1.18 17.87 14.35
C LEU A 172 -1.04 19.36 14.65
N LYS A 173 -1.30 19.80 15.90
CA LYS A 173 -1.06 21.19 16.34
C LYS A 173 0.41 21.55 16.39
N ARG A 174 1.30 20.60 16.70
CA ARG A 174 2.73 20.83 16.81
C ARG A 174 3.46 20.78 15.47
N LEU A 175 2.83 20.22 14.44
CA LEU A 175 3.33 20.19 13.05
C LEU A 175 3.02 21.49 12.28
N LYS A 176 2.12 22.34 12.78
CA LYS A 176 1.80 23.68 12.25
C LYS A 176 2.72 24.74 12.82
#